data_641b353ec7a028c35ef4ff614da14cdc
#
_entry.id   641b353ec7a028c35ef4ff614da14cdc
#
_cell.length_a   1.000
_cell.length_b   1.000
_cell.length_c   1.000
_cell.angle_alpha   90.00
_cell.angle_beta   90.00
_cell.angle_gamma   90.00
#
_symmetry.space_group_name_H-M   'P 1'
#
loop_
_entity.id
_entity.type
_entity.pdbx_description
1 polymer ?
#
loop_
_entity_poly.entity_id
_entity_poly.type
_entity_poly.pdbx_seq_one_letter_code
_entity_poly.pdbx_strand_id
1 'polypeptide(L)'
;MTTAVHSNRAPASRLRSIDALRGLIILFMLLDHVRETFFMHHQVIDPMDVTTTAPELFFSRTLAHLCAPLFVLLTGLSAFLYGEKHQGKTDVAAFLLKRGLFLIALEFTLVSFAWTFQFPPTIIYLQVIWAIGLSMVALSLMVFLPRWALVVIGVVIIAGHNLLDTVHFGVESAMHVPWAILHDRGWIEASDSLRLRTSYPLLPWIGIIALGYAAGPWFSSSYDAAKRRANLWKCGAGALLGFVVLRLINGYGEKPWSVGDSGIQTLMSFFNITKYPPSLLFICLTLGIGLLILIAFERSQEKSWLRPLVVLGSAPMFFYLLHLYVLKILYLIALAIWGTNQGTYFGFDHMWGVWLTSVVLAVLL
;
A
#
# COMPACT_ATOMS: atom_id res chain seq x y z
N MET A 1 22.35 -49.36 13.79
CA MET A 1 22.98 -48.17 13.24
C MET A 1 22.06 -47.61 12.16
N THR A 2 21.19 -46.66 12.53
CA THR A 2 20.23 -46.02 11.62
C THR A 2 20.85 -44.70 11.19
N THR A 3 21.35 -44.63 9.96
CA THR A 3 21.89 -43.41 9.38
C THR A 3 20.73 -42.42 9.10
N ALA A 4 20.68 -41.34 9.88
CA ALA A 4 19.79 -40.20 9.62
C ALA A 4 20.23 -39.56 8.29
N VAL A 5 19.40 -39.67 7.28
CA VAL A 5 19.52 -38.91 6.03
C VAL A 5 19.18 -37.47 6.34
N HIS A 6 20.19 -36.64 6.58
CA HIS A 6 20.02 -35.19 6.55
C HIS A 6 19.65 -34.78 5.12
N SER A 7 18.38 -34.47 4.90
CA SER A 7 17.95 -33.87 3.64
C SER A 7 18.60 -32.47 3.55
N ASN A 8 19.63 -32.38 2.74
CA ASN A 8 20.28 -31.11 2.37
C ASN A 8 19.30 -30.32 1.49
N ARG A 9 18.25 -29.68 2.08
CA ARG A 9 17.41 -28.73 1.38
C ARG A 9 18.27 -27.50 1.11
N ALA A 10 18.60 -27.27 -0.16
CA ALA A 10 19.20 -26.03 -0.62
C ALA A 10 18.39 -24.85 -0.04
N PRO A 11 19.04 -23.78 0.46
CA PRO A 11 18.34 -22.64 0.97
C PRO A 11 17.38 -22.12 -0.10
N ALA A 12 16.10 -21.97 0.24
CA ALA A 12 15.09 -21.47 -0.68
C ALA A 12 15.59 -20.16 -1.27
N SER A 13 15.83 -20.12 -2.59
CA SER A 13 16.33 -18.93 -3.26
C SER A 13 15.35 -17.79 -3.04
N ARG A 14 15.86 -16.67 -2.55
CA ARG A 14 15.08 -15.45 -2.36
C ARG A 14 14.45 -15.04 -3.70
N LEU A 15 13.14 -14.85 -3.73
CA LEU A 15 12.43 -14.51 -4.96
C LEU A 15 12.69 -13.04 -5.32
N ARG A 16 13.70 -12.81 -6.16
CA ARG A 16 14.15 -11.48 -6.60
C ARG A 16 13.03 -10.63 -7.19
N SER A 17 12.04 -11.24 -7.82
CA SER A 17 10.88 -10.57 -8.40
C SER A 17 9.98 -9.89 -7.34
N ILE A 18 9.82 -10.51 -6.17
CA ILE A 18 9.06 -9.94 -5.05
C ILE A 18 9.80 -8.71 -4.49
N ASP A 19 11.11 -8.84 -4.28
CA ASP A 19 11.91 -7.71 -3.80
C ASP A 19 11.97 -6.59 -4.83
N ALA A 20 12.08 -6.92 -6.13
CA ALA A 20 12.04 -5.91 -7.19
C ALA A 20 10.69 -5.16 -7.22
N LEU A 21 9.57 -5.87 -7.03
CA LEU A 21 8.26 -5.22 -6.95
C LEU A 21 8.17 -4.30 -5.72
N ARG A 22 8.68 -4.74 -4.56
CA ARG A 22 8.78 -3.86 -3.38
C ARG A 22 9.63 -2.62 -3.66
N GLY A 23 10.76 -2.78 -4.35
CA GLY A 23 11.62 -1.66 -4.73
C GLY A 23 10.92 -0.67 -5.66
N LEU A 24 10.19 -1.15 -6.66
CA LEU A 24 9.42 -0.28 -7.55
C LEU A 24 8.35 0.53 -6.80
N ILE A 25 7.58 -0.13 -5.93
CA ILE A 25 6.53 0.58 -5.18
C ILE A 25 7.11 1.53 -4.12
N ILE A 26 8.33 1.28 -3.62
CA ILE A 26 9.08 2.24 -2.80
C ILE A 26 9.41 3.50 -3.59
N LEU A 27 9.81 3.39 -4.86
CA LEU A 27 10.06 4.57 -5.71
C LEU A 27 8.80 5.40 -5.93
N PHE A 28 7.66 4.74 -6.18
CA PHE A 28 6.38 5.45 -6.30
C PHE A 28 5.93 6.08 -4.98
N MET A 29 6.22 5.43 -3.86
CA MET A 29 5.96 5.99 -2.53
C MET A 29 6.84 7.22 -2.26
N LEU A 30 8.12 7.16 -2.60
CA LEU A 30 9.03 8.31 -2.47
C LEU A 30 8.57 9.48 -3.32
N LEU A 31 8.17 9.24 -4.58
CA LEU A 31 7.61 10.26 -5.46
C LEU A 31 6.40 10.96 -4.83
N ASP A 32 5.49 10.20 -4.23
CA ASP A 32 4.32 10.74 -3.58
C ASP A 32 4.66 11.56 -2.33
N HIS A 33 5.61 11.09 -1.52
CA HIS A 33 6.02 11.79 -0.31
C HIS A 33 6.85 13.04 -0.60
N VAL A 34 7.68 13.06 -1.64
CA VAL A 34 8.35 14.28 -2.13
C VAL A 34 7.31 15.31 -2.56
N ARG A 35 6.31 14.88 -3.35
CA ARG A 35 5.19 15.71 -3.75
C ARG A 35 4.43 16.26 -2.54
N GLU A 36 4.09 15.39 -1.59
CA GLU A 36 3.34 15.77 -0.40
C GLU A 36 4.12 16.74 0.48
N THR A 37 5.42 16.54 0.64
CA THR A 37 6.28 17.38 1.47
C THR A 37 6.50 18.77 0.90
N PHE A 38 6.70 18.90 -0.41
CA PHE A 38 7.10 20.16 -1.04
C PHE A 38 6.02 20.76 -1.94
N PHE A 39 5.42 19.96 -2.83
CA PHE A 39 4.48 20.44 -3.83
C PHE A 39 3.07 20.70 -3.28
N MET A 40 2.66 20.03 -2.20
CA MET A 40 1.35 20.26 -1.55
C MET A 40 1.20 21.67 -0.95
N HIS A 41 2.27 22.39 -0.77
CA HIS A 41 2.23 23.79 -0.40
C HIS A 41 1.87 24.72 -1.57
N HIS A 42 1.86 24.19 -2.79
CA HIS A 42 1.26 24.81 -3.94
C HIS A 42 -0.24 24.49 -3.92
N GLN A 43 -1.08 25.39 -3.63
CA GLN A 43 -2.53 25.42 -3.43
C GLN A 43 -3.42 24.28 -4.04
N VAL A 44 -2.97 23.04 -4.00
CA VAL A 44 -3.71 21.87 -4.46
C VAL A 44 -4.28 21.15 -3.24
N ILE A 45 -5.57 21.31 -3.02
CA ILE A 45 -6.30 20.71 -1.88
C ILE A 45 -6.44 19.21 -2.05
N ASP A 46 -6.83 18.76 -3.25
CA ASP A 46 -6.98 17.35 -3.59
C ASP A 46 -6.35 17.07 -4.96
N PRO A 47 -5.22 16.32 -5.02
CA PRO A 47 -4.56 15.97 -6.28
C PRO A 47 -5.36 15.01 -7.15
N MET A 48 -6.50 14.52 -6.70
CA MET A 48 -7.43 13.68 -7.47
C MET A 48 -8.65 14.46 -7.98
N ASP A 49 -8.75 15.76 -7.67
CA ASP A 49 -9.80 16.60 -8.24
C ASP A 49 -9.52 16.85 -9.73
N VAL A 50 -10.35 16.28 -10.60
CA VAL A 50 -10.18 16.34 -12.06
C VAL A 50 -10.45 17.72 -12.65
N THR A 51 -11.10 18.63 -11.88
CA THR A 51 -11.47 19.97 -12.36
C THR A 51 -10.36 20.99 -12.15
N THR A 52 -9.56 20.80 -11.10
CA THR A 52 -8.55 21.78 -10.67
C THR A 52 -7.11 21.27 -10.75
N THR A 53 -6.91 19.95 -10.94
CA THR A 53 -5.58 19.34 -10.93
C THR A 53 -5.01 19.19 -12.33
N ALA A 54 -3.74 19.56 -12.50
CA ALA A 54 -3.00 19.32 -13.74
C ALA A 54 -2.80 17.81 -13.98
N PRO A 55 -2.89 17.35 -15.25
CA PRO A 55 -2.80 15.91 -15.59
C PRO A 55 -1.54 15.23 -15.06
N GLU A 56 -0.38 15.88 -15.15
CA GLU A 56 0.89 15.34 -14.65
C GLU A 56 0.89 15.09 -13.15
N LEU A 57 0.25 15.95 -12.38
CA LEU A 57 0.08 15.79 -10.94
C LEU A 57 -0.89 14.64 -10.63
N PHE A 58 -2.03 14.60 -11.32
CA PHE A 58 -3.04 13.56 -11.18
C PHE A 58 -2.45 12.16 -11.46
N PHE A 59 -1.79 11.98 -12.61
CA PHE A 59 -1.22 10.68 -12.96
C PHE A 59 -0.01 10.30 -12.10
N SER A 60 0.78 11.26 -11.64
CA SER A 60 1.84 10.98 -10.65
C SER A 60 1.24 10.45 -9.33
N ARG A 61 0.14 11.02 -8.88
CA ARG A 61 -0.60 10.52 -7.72
C ARG A 61 -1.20 9.14 -7.96
N THR A 62 -1.73 8.89 -9.16
CA THR A 62 -2.30 7.59 -9.55
C THR A 62 -1.25 6.49 -9.52
N LEU A 63 0.01 6.75 -9.92
CA LEU A 63 1.11 5.78 -9.78
C LEU A 63 1.34 5.37 -8.32
N ALA A 64 1.26 6.31 -7.39
CA ALA A 64 1.41 6.04 -5.97
C ALA A 64 0.27 5.20 -5.35
N HIS A 65 -0.85 5.06 -6.04
CA HIS A 65 -1.94 4.17 -5.64
C HIS A 65 -1.51 2.70 -5.60
N LEU A 66 -0.52 2.29 -6.38
CA LEU A 66 0.02 0.93 -6.38
C LEU A 66 0.69 0.55 -5.04
N CYS A 67 1.16 1.52 -4.26
CA CYS A 67 2.02 1.25 -3.10
C CYS A 67 1.32 0.42 -2.02
N ALA A 68 0.26 0.93 -1.43
CA ALA A 68 -0.37 0.31 -0.27
C ALA A 68 -0.95 -1.09 -0.57
N PRO A 69 -1.76 -1.29 -1.65
CA PRO A 69 -2.33 -2.60 -1.95
C PRO A 69 -1.26 -3.67 -2.19
N LEU A 70 -0.18 -3.31 -2.89
CA LEU A 70 0.89 -4.26 -3.17
C LEU A 70 1.74 -4.56 -1.92
N PHE A 71 2.01 -3.57 -1.05
CA PHE A 71 2.67 -3.85 0.22
C PHE A 71 1.85 -4.79 1.10
N VAL A 72 0.54 -4.58 1.20
CA VAL A 72 -0.35 -5.44 2.00
C VAL A 72 -0.43 -6.85 1.40
N LEU A 73 -0.62 -6.97 0.09
CA LEU A 73 -0.63 -8.27 -0.63
C LEU A 73 0.68 -9.03 -0.41
N LEU A 74 1.83 -8.37 -0.62
CA LEU A 74 3.16 -8.97 -0.46
C LEU A 74 3.48 -9.29 1.01
N THR A 75 2.85 -8.61 1.97
CA THR A 75 2.96 -8.96 3.40
C THR A 75 2.28 -10.28 3.69
N GLY A 76 1.05 -10.48 3.19
CA GLY A 76 0.35 -11.76 3.31
C GLY A 76 1.11 -12.91 2.64
N LEU A 77 1.59 -12.68 1.41
CA LEU A 77 2.44 -13.64 0.69
C LEU A 77 3.70 -14.02 1.48
N SER A 78 4.38 -13.02 2.05
CA SER A 78 5.61 -13.24 2.83
C SER A 78 5.37 -14.00 4.12
N ALA A 79 4.20 -13.80 4.74
CA ALA A 79 3.79 -14.56 5.93
C ALA A 79 3.63 -16.05 5.61
N PHE A 80 3.08 -16.39 4.44
CA PHE A 80 3.01 -17.77 3.99
C PHE A 80 4.41 -18.37 3.78
N LEU A 81 5.29 -17.66 3.07
CA LEU A 81 6.66 -18.11 2.82
C LEU A 81 7.50 -18.22 4.11
N TYR A 82 7.19 -17.40 5.11
CA TYR A 82 7.76 -17.57 6.45
C TYR A 82 7.32 -18.90 7.06
N GLY A 83 6.04 -19.25 6.95
CA GLY A 83 5.49 -20.51 7.47
C GLY A 83 6.09 -21.76 6.80
N GLU A 84 6.47 -21.69 5.53
CA GLU A 84 7.16 -22.83 4.86
C GLU A 84 8.55 -23.16 5.46
N LYS A 85 9.17 -22.17 6.10
CA LYS A 85 10.48 -22.32 6.78
C LYS A 85 10.37 -22.72 8.24
N HIS A 86 9.21 -22.54 8.84
CA HIS A 86 8.93 -22.77 10.27
C HIS A 86 7.85 -23.83 10.45
N GLN A 87 7.89 -24.56 11.56
CA GLN A 87 7.02 -25.71 11.76
C GLN A 87 5.68 -25.33 12.40
N GLY A 88 4.72 -24.87 11.59
CA GLY A 88 3.35 -24.79 12.03
C GLY A 88 2.65 -23.42 11.90
N LYS A 89 1.32 -23.50 11.88
CA LYS A 89 0.46 -22.30 11.80
C LYS A 89 0.58 -21.39 13.03
N THR A 90 0.88 -21.97 14.20
CA THR A 90 1.08 -21.24 15.45
C THR A 90 2.28 -20.31 15.38
N ASP A 91 3.40 -20.75 14.78
CA ASP A 91 4.59 -19.91 14.60
C ASP A 91 4.33 -18.75 13.67
N VAL A 92 3.57 -19.00 12.58
CA VAL A 92 3.12 -17.95 11.66
C VAL A 92 2.21 -16.95 12.38
N ALA A 93 1.26 -17.42 13.16
CA ALA A 93 0.34 -16.58 13.93
C ALA A 93 1.11 -15.70 14.93
N ALA A 94 2.03 -16.29 15.69
CA ALA A 94 2.87 -15.57 16.65
C ALA A 94 3.78 -14.54 15.96
N PHE A 95 4.37 -14.88 14.82
CA PHE A 95 5.17 -13.95 14.01
C PHE A 95 4.32 -12.76 13.55
N LEU A 96 3.15 -13.03 12.96
CA LEU A 96 2.23 -12.00 12.47
C LEU A 96 1.77 -11.08 13.59
N LEU A 97 1.38 -11.64 14.73
CA LEU A 97 0.93 -10.88 15.89
C LEU A 97 2.03 -9.96 16.42
N LYS A 98 3.22 -10.50 16.69
CA LYS A 98 4.36 -9.72 17.20
C LYS A 98 4.76 -8.61 16.24
N ARG A 99 4.86 -8.92 14.94
CA ARG A 99 5.25 -7.95 13.93
C ARG A 99 4.14 -6.93 13.67
N GLY A 100 2.88 -7.34 13.69
CA GLY A 100 1.74 -6.43 13.58
C GLY A 100 1.69 -5.41 14.71
N LEU A 101 1.82 -5.86 15.96
CA LEU A 101 1.89 -4.98 17.14
C LEU A 101 3.11 -4.06 17.10
N PHE A 102 4.26 -4.55 16.64
CA PHE A 102 5.45 -3.71 16.43
C PHE A 102 5.20 -2.59 15.42
N LEU A 103 4.54 -2.88 14.28
CA LEU A 103 4.21 -1.86 13.28
C LEU A 103 3.21 -0.82 13.82
N ILE A 104 2.23 -1.26 14.60
CA ILE A 104 1.30 -0.36 15.29
C ILE A 104 2.08 0.58 16.24
N ALA A 105 2.99 0.03 17.05
CA ALA A 105 3.82 0.83 17.95
C ALA A 105 4.71 1.82 17.17
N LEU A 106 5.27 1.42 16.02
CA LEU A 106 6.04 2.32 15.14
C LEU A 106 5.19 3.48 14.61
N GLU A 107 3.94 3.24 14.22
CA GLU A 107 3.04 4.30 13.75
C GLU A 107 2.81 5.35 14.83
N PHE A 108 2.52 4.91 16.06
CA PHE A 108 2.27 5.81 17.19
C PHE A 108 3.52 6.56 17.69
N THR A 109 4.71 6.12 17.32
CA THR A 109 5.98 6.68 17.78
C THR A 109 6.77 7.31 16.63
N LEU A 110 7.67 6.55 16.03
CA LEU A 110 8.64 7.06 15.06
C LEU A 110 7.98 7.61 13.79
N VAL A 111 6.93 6.96 13.28
CA VAL A 111 6.25 7.42 12.05
C VAL A 111 5.48 8.70 12.33
N SER A 112 4.69 8.76 13.41
CA SER A 112 3.97 9.96 13.80
C SER A 112 4.92 11.14 14.06
N PHE A 113 6.04 10.88 14.75
CA PHE A 113 7.04 11.92 14.96
C PHE A 113 7.69 12.39 13.65
N ALA A 114 8.01 11.49 12.71
CA ALA A 114 8.58 11.88 11.41
C ALA A 114 7.67 12.84 10.62
N TRP A 115 6.35 12.67 10.72
CA TRP A 115 5.40 13.55 10.05
C TRP A 115 5.28 14.93 10.70
N THR A 116 5.30 15.01 12.02
CA THR A 116 4.96 16.24 12.76
C THR A 116 6.17 16.95 13.36
N PHE A 117 7.18 16.23 13.80
CA PHE A 117 8.28 16.68 14.68
C PHE A 117 7.75 17.35 15.96
N GLN A 118 6.58 16.93 16.43
CA GLN A 118 5.96 17.40 17.68
C GLN A 118 6.03 16.33 18.77
N PHE A 119 6.43 16.75 19.96
CA PHE A 119 6.41 15.91 21.17
C PHE A 119 6.01 16.77 22.38
N PRO A 120 4.96 16.38 23.14
CA PRO A 120 4.02 15.31 22.85
C PRO A 120 3.20 15.59 21.58
N PRO A 121 2.72 14.54 20.86
CA PRO A 121 1.92 14.71 19.66
C PRO A 121 0.51 15.23 20.01
N THR A 122 -0.01 16.15 19.22
CA THR A 122 -1.41 16.60 19.29
C THR A 122 -2.30 15.86 18.28
N ILE A 123 -1.69 15.36 17.21
CA ILE A 123 -2.35 14.56 16.16
C ILE A 123 -1.49 13.36 15.82
N ILE A 124 -2.12 12.19 15.73
CA ILE A 124 -1.51 10.97 15.19
C ILE A 124 -2.33 10.53 13.98
N TYR A 125 -1.64 10.37 12.84
CA TYR A 125 -2.24 9.87 11.61
C TYR A 125 -2.08 8.35 11.55
N LEU A 126 -3.20 7.61 11.62
CA LEU A 126 -3.24 6.17 11.47
C LEU A 126 -3.17 5.83 9.98
N GLN A 127 -1.94 5.64 9.47
CA GLN A 127 -1.65 5.52 8.05
C GLN A 127 -1.38 4.05 7.62
N VAL A 128 -0.60 3.88 6.56
CA VAL A 128 -0.37 2.58 5.92
C VAL A 128 0.30 1.57 6.85
N ILE A 129 1.22 1.99 7.72
CA ILE A 129 1.92 1.10 8.65
C ILE A 129 0.96 0.57 9.72
N TRP A 130 0.08 1.41 10.23
CA TRP A 130 -1.04 1.02 11.08
C TRP A 130 -1.94 -0.01 10.39
N ALA A 131 -2.36 0.25 9.13
CA ALA A 131 -3.23 -0.65 8.39
C ALA A 131 -2.57 -2.02 8.12
N ILE A 132 -1.27 -2.04 7.76
CA ILE A 132 -0.50 -3.28 7.61
C ILE A 132 -0.42 -4.01 8.95
N GLY A 133 -0.10 -3.30 10.03
CA GLY A 133 0.02 -3.86 11.38
C GLY A 133 -1.27 -4.54 11.84
N LEU A 134 -2.40 -3.87 11.77
CA LEU A 134 -3.71 -4.44 12.13
C LEU A 134 -4.14 -5.55 11.18
N SER A 135 -3.86 -5.44 9.87
CA SER A 135 -4.13 -6.53 8.93
C SER A 135 -3.32 -7.77 9.25
N MET A 136 -2.07 -7.62 9.73
CA MET A 136 -1.25 -8.75 10.21
C MET A 136 -1.85 -9.37 11.48
N VAL A 137 -2.33 -8.56 12.42
CA VAL A 137 -3.04 -9.04 13.62
C VAL A 137 -4.29 -9.82 13.21
N ALA A 138 -5.11 -9.31 12.31
CA ALA A 138 -6.27 -10.02 11.79
C ALA A 138 -5.87 -11.35 11.10
N LEU A 139 -4.85 -11.31 10.23
CA LEU A 139 -4.35 -12.52 9.57
C LEU A 139 -3.80 -13.54 10.56
N SER A 140 -3.22 -13.13 11.70
CA SER A 140 -2.73 -14.06 12.72
C SER A 140 -3.82 -14.99 13.28
N LEU A 141 -5.06 -14.54 13.30
CA LEU A 141 -6.22 -15.34 13.66
C LEU A 141 -6.72 -16.17 12.46
N MET A 142 -6.63 -15.62 11.26
CA MET A 142 -7.17 -16.23 10.05
C MET A 142 -6.29 -17.35 9.47
N VAL A 143 -5.00 -17.43 9.81
CA VAL A 143 -4.09 -18.47 9.29
C VAL A 143 -4.50 -19.89 9.66
N PHE A 144 -5.33 -20.07 10.69
CA PHE A 144 -5.86 -21.38 11.10
C PHE A 144 -6.97 -21.88 10.16
N LEU A 145 -7.60 -20.98 9.40
CA LEU A 145 -8.62 -21.30 8.42
C LEU A 145 -8.05 -22.09 7.22
N PRO A 146 -8.87 -22.87 6.51
CA PRO A 146 -8.46 -23.46 5.26
C PRO A 146 -8.29 -22.38 4.17
N ARG A 147 -7.44 -22.64 3.20
CA ARG A 147 -7.10 -21.67 2.12
C ARG A 147 -8.32 -21.15 1.38
N TRP A 148 -9.30 -21.99 1.09
CA TRP A 148 -10.51 -21.59 0.38
C TRP A 148 -11.31 -20.54 1.19
N ALA A 149 -11.37 -20.69 2.52
CA ALA A 149 -12.05 -19.73 3.38
C ALA A 149 -11.36 -18.35 3.37
N LEU A 150 -10.02 -18.32 3.35
CA LEU A 150 -9.26 -17.07 3.20
C LEU A 150 -9.56 -16.38 1.86
N VAL A 151 -9.67 -17.16 0.78
CA VAL A 151 -10.05 -16.62 -0.54
C VAL A 151 -11.48 -16.06 -0.50
N VAL A 152 -12.42 -16.83 0.05
CA VAL A 152 -13.83 -16.37 0.16
C VAL A 152 -13.95 -15.12 1.01
N ILE A 153 -13.35 -15.10 2.21
CA ILE A 153 -13.36 -13.93 3.09
C ILE A 153 -12.72 -12.72 2.39
N GLY A 154 -11.56 -12.91 1.76
CA GLY A 154 -10.86 -11.83 1.05
C GLY A 154 -11.70 -11.25 -0.08
N VAL A 155 -12.30 -12.11 -0.91
CA VAL A 155 -13.15 -11.68 -2.04
C VAL A 155 -14.44 -11.02 -1.54
N VAL A 156 -15.11 -11.61 -0.54
CA VAL A 156 -16.36 -11.04 0.04
C VAL A 156 -16.11 -9.67 0.64
N ILE A 157 -15.02 -9.50 1.40
CA ILE A 157 -14.67 -8.19 1.95
C ILE A 157 -14.41 -7.19 0.82
N ILE A 158 -13.52 -7.53 -0.13
CA ILE A 158 -13.12 -6.62 -1.21
C ILE A 158 -14.29 -6.26 -2.12
N ALA A 159 -15.14 -7.24 -2.47
CA ALA A 159 -16.26 -7.00 -3.36
C ALA A 159 -17.47 -6.39 -2.65
N GLY A 160 -17.62 -6.60 -1.34
CA GLY A 160 -18.84 -6.24 -0.62
C GLY A 160 -18.75 -4.98 0.24
N HIS A 161 -17.54 -4.53 0.64
CA HIS A 161 -17.43 -3.42 1.59
C HIS A 161 -18.03 -2.10 1.05
N ASN A 162 -18.03 -1.87 -0.27
CA ASN A 162 -18.65 -0.68 -0.84
C ASN A 162 -20.19 -0.62 -0.66
N LEU A 163 -20.84 -1.73 -0.31
CA LEU A 163 -22.25 -1.71 0.12
C LEU A 163 -22.43 -0.98 1.46
N LEU A 164 -21.35 -0.81 2.21
CA LEU A 164 -21.32 -0.15 3.51
C LEU A 164 -21.02 1.35 3.41
N ASP A 165 -20.71 1.87 2.21
CA ASP A 165 -20.29 3.27 2.00
C ASP A 165 -21.35 4.30 2.44
N THR A 166 -22.61 3.90 2.56
CA THR A 166 -23.71 4.74 3.04
C THR A 166 -23.97 4.64 4.55
N VAL A 167 -23.26 3.74 5.25
CA VAL A 167 -23.44 3.51 6.69
C VAL A 167 -22.44 4.35 7.46
N HIS A 168 -22.92 5.34 8.19
CA HIS A 168 -22.11 6.25 9.01
C HIS A 168 -22.63 6.30 10.45
N PHE A 169 -21.72 6.49 11.39
CA PHE A 169 -22.07 6.63 12.80
C PHE A 169 -21.58 8.00 13.32
N GLY A 170 -22.49 8.77 13.91
CA GLY A 170 -22.16 10.03 14.56
C GLY A 170 -21.25 9.87 15.78
N VAL A 171 -20.59 10.95 16.18
CA VAL A 171 -19.59 10.96 17.27
C VAL A 171 -20.15 10.47 18.62
N GLU A 172 -21.47 10.63 18.85
CA GLU A 172 -22.15 10.16 20.05
C GLU A 172 -22.44 8.66 20.06
N SER A 173 -22.23 7.98 18.93
CA SER A 173 -22.49 6.54 18.82
C SER A 173 -21.32 5.73 19.36
N ALA A 174 -21.60 4.68 20.15
CA ALA A 174 -20.60 3.70 20.57
C ALA A 174 -19.92 3.01 19.38
N MET A 175 -20.55 3.00 18.20
CA MET A 175 -20.00 2.44 16.96
C MET A 175 -19.11 3.41 16.19
N HIS A 176 -19.04 4.70 16.58
CA HIS A 176 -18.21 5.70 15.88
C HIS A 176 -16.74 5.28 15.77
N VAL A 177 -16.10 4.98 16.89
CA VAL A 177 -14.68 4.60 16.91
C VAL A 177 -14.42 3.27 16.20
N PRO A 178 -15.14 2.16 16.49
CA PRO A 178 -15.00 0.92 15.73
C PRO A 178 -15.17 1.12 14.21
N TRP A 179 -16.16 1.91 13.80
CA TRP A 179 -16.47 2.13 12.40
C TRP A 179 -15.42 3.03 11.71
N ALA A 180 -14.93 4.06 12.41
CA ALA A 180 -13.83 4.89 11.94
C ALA A 180 -12.54 4.08 11.71
N ILE A 181 -12.32 3.02 12.50
CA ILE A 181 -11.18 2.11 12.30
C ILE A 181 -11.44 1.15 11.14
N LEU A 182 -12.65 0.61 11.02
CA LEU A 182 -12.95 -0.45 10.07
C LEU A 182 -13.27 0.06 8.67
N HIS A 183 -14.08 1.12 8.53
CA HIS A 183 -14.64 1.53 7.25
C HIS A 183 -14.53 3.01 6.96
N ASP A 184 -14.86 3.90 7.90
CA ASP A 184 -14.89 5.34 7.65
C ASP A 184 -13.53 6.02 7.87
N ARG A 185 -13.25 7.02 7.04
CA ARG A 185 -12.13 7.92 7.29
C ARG A 185 -12.58 9.03 8.22
N GLY A 186 -12.18 8.97 9.49
CA GLY A 186 -12.70 9.88 10.52
C GLY A 186 -11.67 10.40 11.51
N TRP A 187 -12.12 11.23 12.42
CA TRP A 187 -11.39 11.69 13.58
C TRP A 187 -11.87 10.93 14.82
N ILE A 188 -10.93 10.59 15.70
CA ILE A 188 -11.17 9.98 17.00
C ILE A 188 -10.54 10.91 18.03
N GLU A 189 -11.35 11.44 18.94
CA GLU A 189 -10.88 12.21 20.09
C GLU A 189 -10.37 11.23 21.15
N ALA A 190 -9.04 11.11 21.28
CA ALA A 190 -8.42 10.20 22.25
C ALA A 190 -8.30 10.84 23.63
N SER A 191 -8.09 12.16 23.68
CA SER A 191 -8.12 13.02 24.88
C SER A 191 -8.31 14.47 24.48
N ASP A 192 -8.43 15.37 25.46
CA ASP A 192 -8.55 16.83 25.22
C ASP A 192 -7.37 17.41 24.41
N SER A 193 -6.22 16.75 24.42
CA SER A 193 -4.99 17.21 23.76
C SER A 193 -4.54 16.32 22.61
N LEU A 194 -5.17 15.16 22.36
CA LEU A 194 -4.74 14.19 21.37
C LEU A 194 -5.88 13.71 20.49
N ARG A 195 -5.74 13.90 19.19
CA ARG A 195 -6.67 13.40 18.16
C ARG A 195 -5.99 12.36 17.28
N LEU A 196 -6.74 11.33 16.89
CA LEU A 196 -6.29 10.33 15.93
C LEU A 196 -7.07 10.53 14.62
N ARG A 197 -6.36 10.47 13.49
CA ARG A 197 -6.97 10.49 12.16
C ARG A 197 -6.89 9.11 11.53
N THR A 198 -8.01 8.42 11.35
CA THR A 198 -8.06 7.16 10.60
C THR A 198 -7.93 7.45 9.11
N SER A 199 -6.69 7.42 8.60
CA SER A 199 -6.41 7.66 7.18
C SER A 199 -6.60 6.41 6.33
N TYR A 200 -6.44 5.21 6.94
CA TYR A 200 -6.54 3.91 6.28
C TYR A 200 -7.54 3.00 7.00
N PRO A 201 -8.85 3.13 6.72
CA PRO A 201 -9.87 2.22 7.25
C PRO A 201 -9.53 0.77 6.89
N LEU A 202 -9.66 -0.13 7.87
CA LEU A 202 -8.97 -1.43 7.89
C LEU A 202 -9.60 -2.49 6.99
N LEU A 203 -10.94 -2.49 6.85
CA LEU A 203 -11.70 -3.63 6.33
C LEU A 203 -11.18 -4.15 4.98
N PRO A 204 -10.99 -3.33 3.92
CA PRO A 204 -10.50 -3.83 2.64
C PRO A 204 -9.07 -4.38 2.71
N TRP A 205 -8.23 -3.86 3.61
CA TRP A 205 -6.84 -4.29 3.76
C TRP A 205 -6.74 -5.69 4.36
N ILE A 206 -7.68 -6.08 5.24
CA ILE A 206 -7.83 -7.46 5.73
C ILE A 206 -8.12 -8.41 4.56
N GLY A 207 -8.99 -8.00 3.63
CA GLY A 207 -9.26 -8.78 2.42
C GLY A 207 -8.00 -8.98 1.56
N ILE A 208 -7.25 -7.91 1.32
CA ILE A 208 -6.03 -7.95 0.49
C ILE A 208 -4.95 -8.84 1.12
N ILE A 209 -4.68 -8.71 2.44
CA ILE A 209 -3.65 -9.53 3.09
C ILE A 209 -4.03 -11.01 3.11
N ALA A 210 -5.32 -11.33 3.27
CA ALA A 210 -5.84 -12.69 3.23
C ALA A 210 -5.62 -13.33 1.84
N LEU A 211 -5.91 -12.58 0.76
CA LEU A 211 -5.64 -13.03 -0.61
C LEU A 211 -4.15 -13.20 -0.87
N GLY A 212 -3.31 -12.30 -0.35
CA GLY A 212 -1.86 -12.42 -0.42
C GLY A 212 -1.34 -13.71 0.23
N TYR A 213 -1.81 -14.02 1.42
CA TYR A 213 -1.47 -15.28 2.12
C TYR A 213 -1.99 -16.50 1.36
N ALA A 214 -3.23 -16.45 0.87
CA ALA A 214 -3.82 -17.53 0.08
C ALA A 214 -3.11 -17.78 -1.26
N ALA A 215 -2.49 -16.78 -1.86
CA ALA A 215 -1.65 -16.92 -3.06
C ALA A 215 -0.28 -17.51 -2.76
N GLY A 216 0.14 -17.56 -1.49
CA GLY A 216 1.44 -18.03 -1.05
C GLY A 216 1.90 -19.36 -1.64
N PRO A 217 1.08 -20.43 -1.70
CA PRO A 217 1.46 -21.71 -2.27
C PRO A 217 1.97 -21.66 -3.72
N TRP A 218 1.58 -20.66 -4.49
CA TRP A 218 2.11 -20.48 -5.86
C TRP A 218 3.59 -20.10 -5.88
N PHE A 219 4.12 -19.57 -4.77
CA PHE A 219 5.51 -19.15 -4.63
C PHE A 219 6.37 -20.12 -3.85
N SER A 220 5.82 -21.25 -3.47
CA SER A 220 6.54 -22.39 -2.90
C SER A 220 7.63 -22.87 -3.85
N SER A 221 8.75 -23.34 -3.32
CA SER A 221 9.88 -23.84 -4.13
C SER A 221 9.52 -25.05 -5.01
N SER A 222 8.50 -25.80 -4.62
CA SER A 222 7.99 -26.97 -5.35
C SER A 222 6.96 -26.60 -6.43
N TYR A 223 6.48 -25.35 -6.48
CA TYR A 223 5.43 -24.96 -7.43
C TYR A 223 6.02 -24.56 -8.77
N ASP A 224 5.42 -25.07 -9.84
CA ASP A 224 5.89 -24.80 -11.20
C ASP A 224 5.77 -23.33 -11.59
N ALA A 225 6.85 -22.76 -12.11
CA ALA A 225 6.94 -21.33 -12.45
C ALA A 225 6.00 -20.93 -13.60
N ALA A 226 5.74 -21.83 -14.59
CA ALA A 226 4.82 -21.50 -15.67
C ALA A 226 3.37 -21.48 -15.17
N LYS A 227 3.00 -22.44 -14.31
CA LYS A 227 1.67 -22.44 -13.64
C LYS A 227 1.49 -21.23 -12.75
N ARG A 228 2.52 -20.83 -12.00
CA ARG A 228 2.49 -19.59 -11.19
C ARG A 228 2.19 -18.37 -12.05
N ARG A 229 2.98 -18.16 -13.12
CA ARG A 229 2.76 -17.04 -14.05
C ARG A 229 1.38 -17.06 -14.70
N ALA A 230 0.88 -18.26 -15.07
CA ALA A 230 -0.47 -18.40 -15.60
C ALA A 230 -1.54 -18.00 -14.58
N ASN A 231 -1.41 -18.39 -13.32
CA ASN A 231 -2.34 -17.98 -12.26
C ASN A 231 -2.28 -16.48 -11.99
N LEU A 232 -1.09 -15.90 -11.89
CA LEU A 232 -0.90 -14.46 -11.72
C LEU A 232 -1.51 -13.68 -12.90
N TRP A 233 -1.32 -14.19 -14.14
CA TRP A 233 -1.91 -13.57 -15.32
C TRP A 233 -3.44 -13.62 -15.30
N LYS A 234 -4.03 -14.78 -14.96
CA LYS A 234 -5.50 -14.93 -14.84
C LYS A 234 -6.08 -13.98 -13.80
N CYS A 235 -5.46 -13.91 -12.62
CA CYS A 235 -5.88 -13.01 -11.54
C CYS A 235 -5.69 -11.55 -11.94
N GLY A 236 -4.52 -11.18 -12.49
CA GLY A 236 -4.21 -9.81 -12.88
C GLY A 236 -5.10 -9.32 -14.03
N ALA A 237 -5.20 -10.10 -15.10
CA ALA A 237 -6.07 -9.75 -16.24
C ALA A 237 -7.55 -9.76 -15.85
N GLY A 238 -7.99 -10.73 -15.02
CA GLY A 238 -9.33 -10.78 -14.48
C GLY A 238 -9.68 -9.57 -13.63
N ALA A 239 -8.76 -9.10 -12.77
CA ALA A 239 -8.95 -7.89 -11.98
C ALA A 239 -9.05 -6.64 -12.88
N LEU A 240 -8.17 -6.50 -13.87
CA LEU A 240 -8.23 -5.38 -14.83
C LEU A 240 -9.50 -5.40 -15.69
N LEU A 241 -9.91 -6.58 -16.13
CA LEU A 241 -11.19 -6.72 -16.86
C LEU A 241 -12.36 -6.33 -15.95
N GLY A 242 -12.35 -6.80 -14.69
CA GLY A 242 -13.33 -6.41 -13.69
C GLY A 242 -13.37 -4.90 -13.45
N PHE A 243 -12.19 -4.26 -13.34
CA PHE A 243 -12.10 -2.80 -13.28
C PHE A 243 -12.77 -2.12 -14.47
N VAL A 244 -12.40 -2.52 -15.70
CA VAL A 244 -12.94 -1.89 -16.92
C VAL A 244 -14.45 -2.10 -17.02
N VAL A 245 -14.93 -3.33 -16.81
CA VAL A 245 -16.37 -3.66 -16.91
C VAL A 245 -17.19 -2.88 -15.88
N LEU A 246 -16.78 -2.91 -14.60
CA LEU A 246 -17.51 -2.19 -13.55
C LEU A 246 -17.41 -0.67 -13.73
N ARG A 247 -16.28 -0.17 -14.23
CA ARG A 247 -16.11 1.26 -14.51
C ARG A 247 -17.00 1.73 -15.65
N LEU A 248 -17.20 0.89 -16.68
CA LEU A 248 -18.13 1.18 -17.79
C LEU A 248 -19.60 1.07 -17.36
N ILE A 249 -19.95 0.11 -16.49
CA ILE A 249 -21.29 0.02 -15.88
C ILE A 249 -21.59 1.26 -15.02
N ASN A 250 -20.56 1.83 -14.38
CA ASN A 250 -20.61 3.08 -13.61
C ASN A 250 -21.63 3.10 -12.46
N GLY A 251 -21.92 1.92 -11.87
CA GLY A 251 -23.01 1.77 -10.90
C GLY A 251 -22.58 1.20 -9.54
N TYR A 252 -21.38 0.59 -9.43
CA TYR A 252 -20.92 -0.05 -8.19
C TYR A 252 -19.41 -0.06 -8.07
N GLY A 253 -18.95 0.00 -6.81
CA GLY A 253 -17.54 -0.20 -6.43
C GLY A 253 -16.65 1.02 -6.57
N GLU A 254 -17.23 2.17 -6.96
CA GLU A 254 -16.59 3.46 -7.04
C GLU A 254 -17.62 4.57 -7.27
N LYS A 255 -17.23 5.82 -7.00
CA LYS A 255 -18.02 6.99 -7.42
C LYS A 255 -18.13 7.03 -8.95
N PRO A 256 -19.29 7.39 -9.49
CA PRO A 256 -19.48 7.49 -10.93
C PRO A 256 -18.50 8.46 -11.58
N TRP A 257 -17.96 8.08 -12.74
CA TRP A 257 -17.19 8.99 -13.59
C TRP A 257 -18.09 9.70 -14.60
N SER A 258 -17.65 10.82 -15.08
CA SER A 258 -18.36 11.63 -16.09
C SER A 258 -17.42 12.07 -17.20
N VAL A 259 -18.00 12.40 -18.35
CA VAL A 259 -17.29 13.06 -19.45
C VAL A 259 -16.94 14.47 -18.99
N GLY A 260 -15.68 14.87 -19.12
CA GLY A 260 -15.20 16.22 -18.82
C GLY A 260 -15.14 17.10 -20.07
N ASP A 261 -14.69 18.35 -19.89
CA ASP A 261 -14.60 19.35 -20.97
C ASP A 261 -13.53 19.00 -22.03
N SER A 262 -12.63 18.07 -21.71
CA SER A 262 -11.60 17.57 -22.61
C SER A 262 -11.42 16.06 -22.51
N GLY A 263 -10.79 15.46 -23.52
CA GLY A 263 -10.46 14.03 -23.51
C GLY A 263 -9.56 13.65 -22.35
N ILE A 264 -8.63 14.53 -21.95
CA ILE A 264 -7.75 14.28 -20.80
C ILE A 264 -8.51 14.34 -19.47
N GLN A 265 -9.43 15.28 -19.29
CA GLN A 265 -10.28 15.32 -18.10
C GLN A 265 -11.22 14.10 -18.02
N THR A 266 -11.76 13.67 -19.16
CA THR A 266 -12.54 12.42 -19.23
C THR A 266 -11.69 11.22 -18.81
N LEU A 267 -10.44 11.13 -19.29
CA LEU A 267 -9.51 10.09 -18.88
C LEU A 267 -9.17 10.16 -17.38
N MET A 268 -8.91 11.36 -16.86
CA MET A 268 -8.70 11.57 -15.43
C MET A 268 -9.93 11.14 -14.62
N SER A 269 -11.14 11.52 -15.04
CA SER A 269 -12.39 11.11 -14.40
C SER A 269 -12.56 9.59 -14.40
N PHE A 270 -12.22 8.92 -15.49
CA PHE A 270 -12.26 7.46 -15.59
C PHE A 270 -11.27 6.78 -14.60
N PHE A 271 -10.08 7.34 -14.38
CA PHE A 271 -9.08 6.83 -13.46
C PHE A 271 -9.14 7.46 -12.06
N ASN A 272 -10.09 8.32 -11.79
CA ASN A 272 -10.33 8.86 -10.46
C ASN A 272 -10.99 7.80 -9.57
N ILE A 273 -10.17 7.13 -8.76
CA ILE A 273 -10.56 6.01 -7.90
C ILE A 273 -10.23 6.29 -6.44
N THR A 274 -11.12 5.90 -5.55
CA THR A 274 -11.05 6.20 -4.11
C THR A 274 -10.08 5.27 -3.39
N LYS A 275 -9.13 5.88 -2.68
CA LYS A 275 -8.11 5.18 -1.89
C LYS A 275 -8.51 5.01 -0.41
N TYR A 276 -9.45 5.80 0.10
CA TYR A 276 -9.72 5.91 1.53
C TYR A 276 -11.23 5.93 1.86
N PRO A 277 -11.84 4.77 2.15
CA PRO A 277 -11.34 3.41 2.03
C PRO A 277 -11.04 3.04 0.57
N PRO A 278 -10.14 2.06 0.32
CA PRO A 278 -9.84 1.65 -1.06
C PRO A 278 -11.05 0.96 -1.66
N SER A 279 -11.62 1.55 -2.71
CA SER A 279 -12.78 1.01 -3.43
C SER A 279 -12.48 -0.31 -4.12
N LEU A 280 -13.51 -1.07 -4.48
CA LEU A 280 -13.36 -2.29 -5.28
C LEU A 280 -12.58 -2.02 -6.57
N LEU A 281 -12.89 -0.92 -7.26
CA LEU A 281 -12.22 -0.56 -8.52
C LEU A 281 -10.75 -0.16 -8.28
N PHE A 282 -10.47 0.54 -7.19
CA PHE A 282 -9.09 0.84 -6.76
C PHE A 282 -8.29 -0.44 -6.56
N ILE A 283 -8.86 -1.43 -5.87
CA ILE A 283 -8.19 -2.71 -5.61
C ILE A 283 -8.00 -3.51 -6.90
N CYS A 284 -9.02 -3.57 -7.77
CA CYS A 284 -8.94 -4.27 -9.05
C CYS A 284 -7.85 -3.67 -9.96
N LEU A 285 -7.79 -2.35 -10.09
CA LEU A 285 -6.78 -1.68 -10.91
C LEU A 285 -5.37 -1.92 -10.35
N THR A 286 -5.17 -1.63 -9.07
CA THR A 286 -3.84 -1.64 -8.47
C THR A 286 -3.26 -3.04 -8.34
N LEU A 287 -4.04 -4.01 -7.88
CA LEU A 287 -3.60 -5.42 -7.80
C LEU A 287 -3.45 -6.01 -9.18
N GLY A 288 -4.36 -5.69 -10.12
CA GLY A 288 -4.26 -6.15 -11.51
C GLY A 288 -2.93 -5.75 -12.16
N ILE A 289 -2.59 -4.47 -12.11
CA ILE A 289 -1.31 -3.94 -12.62
C ILE A 289 -0.14 -4.58 -11.87
N GLY A 290 -0.19 -4.65 -10.54
CA GLY A 290 0.89 -5.18 -9.72
C GLY A 290 1.21 -6.66 -10.01
N LEU A 291 0.19 -7.49 -10.24
CA LEU A 291 0.38 -8.91 -10.60
C LEU A 291 1.02 -9.06 -11.99
N LEU A 292 0.68 -8.21 -12.95
CA LEU A 292 1.31 -8.23 -14.27
C LEU A 292 2.77 -7.75 -14.22
N ILE A 293 3.08 -6.72 -13.42
CA ILE A 293 4.46 -6.28 -13.17
C ILE A 293 5.27 -7.41 -12.50
N LEU A 294 4.67 -8.13 -11.54
CA LEU A 294 5.32 -9.25 -10.88
C LEU A 294 5.71 -10.34 -11.87
N ILE A 295 4.86 -10.67 -12.87
CA ILE A 295 5.19 -11.61 -13.95
C ILE A 295 6.35 -11.07 -14.79
N ALA A 296 6.35 -9.79 -15.15
CA ALA A 296 7.42 -9.17 -15.92
C ALA A 296 8.76 -9.24 -15.18
N PHE A 297 8.76 -8.97 -13.87
CA PHE A 297 9.95 -9.08 -13.04
C PHE A 297 10.41 -10.53 -12.84
N GLU A 298 9.50 -11.48 -12.74
CA GLU A 298 9.85 -12.90 -12.68
C GLU A 298 10.53 -13.38 -13.98
N ARG A 299 10.07 -12.89 -15.14
CA ARG A 299 10.71 -13.20 -16.44
C ARG A 299 12.08 -12.51 -16.60
N SER A 300 12.30 -11.43 -15.86
CA SER A 300 13.49 -10.58 -15.96
C SER A 300 14.47 -10.75 -14.79
N GLN A 301 14.27 -11.71 -13.91
CA GLN A 301 15.01 -11.82 -12.63
C GLN A 301 16.54 -11.97 -12.80
N GLU A 302 17.00 -12.46 -13.97
CA GLU A 302 18.43 -12.58 -14.30
C GLU A 302 19.01 -11.29 -14.93
N LYS A 303 18.17 -10.31 -15.25
CA LYS A 303 18.62 -9.06 -15.86
C LYS A 303 19.25 -8.13 -14.83
N SER A 304 20.38 -7.51 -15.20
CA SER A 304 21.14 -6.62 -14.30
C SER A 304 20.37 -5.37 -13.89
N TRP A 305 19.53 -4.82 -14.78
CA TRP A 305 18.72 -3.62 -14.49
C TRP A 305 17.73 -3.80 -13.34
N LEU A 306 17.37 -5.06 -13.00
CA LEU A 306 16.48 -5.35 -11.89
C LEU A 306 17.19 -5.23 -10.53
N ARG A 307 18.53 -5.29 -10.52
CA ARG A 307 19.33 -5.33 -9.29
C ARG A 307 19.09 -4.11 -8.36
N PRO A 308 19.05 -2.85 -8.82
CA PRO A 308 18.75 -1.71 -7.96
C PRO A 308 17.41 -1.85 -7.26
N LEU A 309 16.36 -2.26 -7.99
CA LEU A 309 15.04 -2.48 -7.40
C LEU A 309 15.05 -3.61 -6.34
N VAL A 310 15.80 -4.68 -6.58
CA VAL A 310 15.94 -5.78 -5.61
C VAL A 310 16.64 -5.30 -4.34
N VAL A 311 17.68 -4.48 -4.47
CA VAL A 311 18.40 -3.90 -3.31
C VAL A 311 17.45 -3.02 -2.52
N LEU A 312 16.80 -2.08 -3.16
CA LEU A 312 15.86 -1.15 -2.52
C LEU A 312 14.70 -1.89 -1.83
N GLY A 313 14.13 -2.89 -2.50
CA GLY A 313 13.01 -3.69 -1.95
C GLY A 313 13.42 -4.70 -0.89
N SER A 314 14.72 -4.85 -0.59
CA SER A 314 15.21 -5.78 0.41
C SER A 314 15.01 -5.30 1.85
N ALA A 315 14.93 -3.99 2.08
CA ALA A 315 14.79 -3.36 3.39
C ALA A 315 13.69 -2.27 3.40
N PRO A 316 12.43 -2.61 3.03
CA PRO A 316 11.40 -1.62 2.77
C PRO A 316 11.06 -0.75 3.99
N MET A 317 11.08 -1.33 5.20
CA MET A 317 10.77 -0.58 6.43
C MET A 317 11.88 0.41 6.79
N PHE A 318 13.14 0.03 6.60
CA PHE A 318 14.27 0.94 6.82
C PHE A 318 14.17 2.15 5.88
N PHE A 319 13.97 1.92 4.59
CA PHE A 319 13.80 2.99 3.62
C PHE A 319 12.56 3.85 3.94
N TYR A 320 11.45 3.22 4.36
CA TYR A 320 10.24 3.94 4.74
C TYR A 320 10.50 4.95 5.86
N LEU A 321 11.18 4.56 6.92
CA LEU A 321 11.51 5.48 8.01
C LEU A 321 12.55 6.53 7.55
N LEU A 322 13.62 6.08 6.93
CA LEU A 322 14.72 6.96 6.54
C LEU A 322 14.25 8.12 5.67
N HIS A 323 13.49 7.83 4.58
CA HIS A 323 13.07 8.89 3.69
C HIS A 323 12.10 9.90 4.33
N LEU A 324 11.22 9.47 5.26
CA LEU A 324 10.34 10.40 5.99
C LEU A 324 11.15 11.41 6.82
N TYR A 325 12.13 10.93 7.57
CA TYR A 325 13.00 11.81 8.35
C TYR A 325 13.85 12.73 7.46
N VAL A 326 14.42 12.19 6.38
CA VAL A 326 15.20 13.00 5.42
C VAL A 326 14.33 14.08 4.78
N LEU A 327 13.14 13.74 4.29
CA LEU A 327 12.21 14.72 3.71
C LEU A 327 11.81 15.78 4.73
N LYS A 328 11.53 15.39 5.97
CA LYS A 328 11.17 16.35 7.03
C LYS A 328 12.32 17.31 7.35
N ILE A 329 13.54 16.79 7.48
CA ILE A 329 14.73 17.62 7.71
C ILE A 329 14.97 18.59 6.55
N LEU A 330 14.90 18.09 5.30
CA LEU A 330 15.05 18.93 4.11
C LEU A 330 13.98 20.03 4.06
N TYR A 331 12.74 19.70 4.40
CA TYR A 331 11.66 20.68 4.48
C TYR A 331 11.91 21.75 5.56
N LEU A 332 12.40 21.36 6.74
CA LEU A 332 12.73 22.31 7.80
C LEU A 332 13.90 23.24 7.41
N ILE A 333 14.89 22.70 6.70
CA ILE A 333 15.99 23.51 6.15
C ILE A 333 15.46 24.51 5.12
N ALA A 334 14.61 24.07 4.20
CA ALA A 334 13.97 24.93 3.23
C ALA A 334 13.14 26.03 3.90
N LEU A 335 12.35 25.67 4.91
CA LEU A 335 11.56 26.61 5.69
C LEU A 335 12.42 27.67 6.40
N ALA A 336 13.57 27.28 6.94
CA ALA A 336 14.50 28.19 7.62
C ALA A 336 15.17 29.18 6.64
N ILE A 337 15.45 28.74 5.39
CA ILE A 337 16.14 29.59 4.39
C ILE A 337 15.16 30.51 3.65
N TRP A 338 14.02 30.00 3.23
CA TRP A 338 13.07 30.70 2.33
C TRP A 338 11.74 31.09 2.98
N GLY A 339 11.50 30.70 4.23
CA GLY A 339 10.20 30.90 4.88
C GLY A 339 9.14 29.92 4.41
N THR A 340 7.86 30.26 4.59
CA THR A 340 6.74 29.39 4.23
C THR A 340 6.71 29.08 2.75
N ASN A 341 6.65 27.80 2.37
CA ASN A 341 6.63 27.37 0.99
C ASN A 341 5.34 27.81 0.28
N GLN A 342 5.52 28.46 -0.87
CA GLN A 342 4.44 28.85 -1.77
C GLN A 342 4.43 28.01 -3.06
N GLY A 343 5.14 26.88 -3.09
CA GLY A 343 5.26 26.00 -4.23
C GLY A 343 6.37 26.33 -5.22
N THR A 344 7.25 27.27 -4.90
CA THR A 344 8.27 27.78 -5.85
C THR A 344 9.70 27.42 -5.50
N TYR A 345 9.97 26.78 -4.37
CA TYR A 345 11.33 26.38 -4.03
C TYR A 345 11.79 25.19 -4.84
N PHE A 346 13.05 25.16 -5.18
CA PHE A 346 13.70 24.04 -5.85
C PHE A 346 13.03 23.60 -7.16
N GLY A 347 12.24 24.47 -7.79
CA GLY A 347 11.44 24.13 -8.97
C GLY A 347 10.23 23.23 -8.69
N PHE A 348 9.73 23.20 -7.46
CA PHE A 348 8.55 22.43 -7.06
C PHE A 348 7.20 23.04 -7.51
N ASP A 349 7.23 24.17 -8.18
CA ASP A 349 6.13 24.73 -8.95
C ASP A 349 5.76 23.86 -10.18
N HIS A 350 6.67 22.96 -10.60
CA HIS A 350 6.47 22.01 -11.68
C HIS A 350 6.74 20.56 -11.26
N MET A 351 5.95 19.62 -11.79
CA MET A 351 6.11 18.19 -11.46
C MET A 351 7.47 17.61 -11.83
N TRP A 352 8.18 18.16 -12.84
CA TRP A 352 9.53 17.69 -13.17
C TRP A 352 10.52 17.85 -11.99
N GLY A 353 10.38 18.92 -11.18
CA GLY A 353 11.19 19.11 -9.97
C GLY A 353 10.94 18.02 -8.93
N VAL A 354 9.69 17.62 -8.74
CA VAL A 354 9.29 16.49 -7.87
C VAL A 354 9.90 15.19 -8.38
N TRP A 355 9.81 14.91 -9.68
CA TRP A 355 10.37 13.71 -10.29
C TRP A 355 11.89 13.66 -10.15
N LEU A 356 12.59 14.76 -10.48
CA LEU A 356 14.04 14.85 -10.37
C LEU A 356 14.51 14.63 -8.93
N THR A 357 13.90 15.31 -7.96
CA THR A 357 14.23 15.18 -6.54
C THR A 357 14.01 13.74 -6.05
N SER A 358 12.92 13.11 -6.48
CA SER A 358 12.64 11.71 -6.13
C SER A 358 13.69 10.75 -6.66
N VAL A 359 14.17 10.96 -7.91
CA VAL A 359 15.25 10.14 -8.49
C VAL A 359 16.56 10.36 -7.73
N VAL A 360 16.92 11.61 -7.44
CA VAL A 360 18.14 11.93 -6.67
C VAL A 360 18.09 11.28 -5.29
N LEU A 361 17.00 11.43 -4.55
CA LEU A 361 16.85 10.83 -3.23
C LEU A 361 16.85 9.29 -3.29
N ALA A 362 16.26 8.70 -4.32
CA ALA A 362 16.28 7.24 -4.50
C ALA A 362 17.68 6.67 -4.73
N VAL A 363 18.60 7.48 -5.28
CA VAL A 363 20.00 7.09 -5.48
C VAL A 363 20.83 7.31 -4.22
N LEU A 364 20.52 8.36 -3.44
CA LEU A 364 21.29 8.73 -2.25
C LEU A 364 20.91 7.92 -1.00
N LEU A 365 19.66 7.48 -0.89
CA LEU A 365 19.12 6.72 0.24
C LEU A 365 19.20 5.21 0.01
#